data_43e2a51b5df45fd62957698416b72c36
#
_entry.id   43e2a51b5df45fd62957698416b72c36
#
_cell.length_a   1.000
_cell.length_b   1.000
_cell.length_c   1.000
_cell.angle_alpha   90.00
_cell.angle_beta   90.00
_cell.angle_gamma   90.00
#
_symmetry.space_group_name_H-M   'P 1'
#
loop_
_entity.id
_entity.type
_entity.pdbx_description
1 polymer ?
#
loop_
_entity_poly.entity_id
_entity_poly.type
_entity_poly.pdbx_seq_one_letter_code
_entity_poly.pdbx_strand_id
1 'polypeptide(L)'
;MIRFPKWAVEYINSQMANFLWHDADGKHKYHLSNCHSLAKKDHGGWGIPDISNINLCLFASWINRYHLSDNVIWKKIVDYKYNNNPNILCCPEIGASPFWKGVLWTCKAAKMGVRWKIGDERSVRFWEDWWFGNCSLATQFWGLYVISDQKNLCMADIWDGVDLKISFRRGVNETLMQDWLALVAIAESITYLDDCDAIIWCFDNNSKFSVQSMYSQ
;
A
#
# COMPACT_ATOMS: atom_id res chain seq x y z
N MET A 1 -18.39 6.65 -1.62
CA MET A 1 -17.49 6.06 -2.63
C MET A 1 -17.72 4.55 -2.66
N ILE A 2 -17.75 3.94 -3.83
CA ILE A 2 -18.00 2.50 -4.05
C ILE A 2 -16.92 1.97 -4.99
N ARG A 3 -16.42 0.77 -4.73
CA ARG A 3 -15.58 0.03 -5.69
C ARG A 3 -16.45 -0.31 -6.89
N PHE A 4 -16.07 0.15 -8.07
CA PHE A 4 -16.83 -0.17 -9.28
C PHE A 4 -16.81 -1.67 -9.56
N PRO A 5 -17.98 -2.29 -9.75
CA PRO A 5 -18.05 -3.67 -10.21
C PRO A 5 -17.55 -3.77 -11.66
N LYS A 6 -17.03 -4.94 -12.03
CA LYS A 6 -16.42 -5.16 -13.35
C LYS A 6 -17.33 -4.77 -14.51
N TRP A 7 -18.62 -5.13 -14.44
CA TRP A 7 -19.60 -4.78 -15.46
C TRP A 7 -19.76 -3.26 -15.66
N ALA A 8 -19.67 -2.47 -14.59
CA ALA A 8 -19.81 -1.01 -14.68
C ALA A 8 -18.57 -0.39 -15.37
N VAL A 9 -17.37 -0.90 -15.05
CA VAL A 9 -16.13 -0.48 -15.73
C VAL A 9 -16.19 -0.82 -17.21
N GLU A 10 -16.58 -2.04 -17.55
CA GLU A 10 -16.73 -2.51 -18.93
C GLU A 10 -17.77 -1.67 -19.70
N TYR A 11 -18.91 -1.37 -19.07
CA TYR A 11 -19.94 -0.52 -19.67
C TYR A 11 -19.43 0.90 -19.96
N ILE A 12 -18.78 1.55 -18.98
CA ILE A 12 -18.24 2.90 -19.16
C ILE A 12 -17.14 2.90 -20.23
N ASN A 13 -16.23 1.93 -20.22
CA ASN A 13 -15.19 1.80 -21.24
C ASN A 13 -15.80 1.59 -22.65
N SER A 14 -16.88 0.82 -22.75
CA SER A 14 -17.63 0.66 -24.00
C SER A 14 -18.25 1.97 -24.48
N GLN A 15 -18.86 2.75 -23.57
CA GLN A 15 -19.42 4.06 -23.94
C GLN A 15 -18.33 5.05 -24.38
N MET A 16 -17.18 5.05 -23.70
CA MET A 16 -16.02 5.87 -24.07
C MET A 16 -15.48 5.47 -25.45
N ALA A 17 -15.37 4.17 -25.71
CA ALA A 17 -14.96 3.65 -27.02
C ALA A 17 -15.95 4.04 -28.08
N ASN A 18 -17.24 3.88 -27.86
CA ASN A 18 -18.30 4.29 -28.79
C ASN A 18 -18.23 5.79 -29.12
N PHE A 19 -18.04 6.62 -28.09
CA PHE A 19 -17.90 8.07 -28.28
C PHE A 19 -16.70 8.42 -29.18
N LEU A 20 -15.56 7.74 -28.97
CA LEU A 20 -14.34 8.00 -29.76
C LEU A 20 -14.43 7.52 -31.22
N TRP A 21 -15.17 6.44 -31.47
CA TRP A 21 -15.16 5.76 -32.77
C TRP A 21 -16.51 5.92 -33.54
N HIS A 22 -17.46 6.70 -33.02
CA HIS A 22 -18.67 7.04 -33.74
C HIS A 22 -18.40 8.20 -34.72
N ASP A 23 -18.93 8.06 -35.93
CA ASP A 23 -18.99 9.17 -36.88
C ASP A 23 -20.21 10.06 -36.59
N ALA A 24 -20.17 11.30 -37.07
CA ALA A 24 -21.30 12.23 -37.00
C ALA A 24 -22.61 11.64 -37.59
N ASP A 25 -22.52 10.68 -38.51
CA ASP A 25 -23.63 9.98 -39.15
C ASP A 25 -24.10 8.71 -38.37
N GLY A 26 -23.59 8.44 -37.15
CA GLY A 26 -24.01 7.31 -36.34
C GLY A 26 -23.58 5.93 -36.85
N LYS A 27 -22.69 5.85 -37.84
CA LYS A 27 -22.15 4.59 -38.36
C LYS A 27 -20.99 4.13 -37.56
N HIS A 28 -20.98 2.84 -37.17
CA HIS A 28 -19.84 2.21 -36.52
C HIS A 28 -18.63 2.17 -37.44
N LYS A 29 -17.54 2.85 -37.07
CA LYS A 29 -16.23 2.65 -37.69
C LYS A 29 -15.53 1.47 -37.10
N TYR A 30 -14.72 0.81 -37.90
CA TYR A 30 -13.91 -0.33 -37.47
C TYR A 30 -12.89 0.12 -36.38
N HIS A 31 -12.88 -0.55 -35.24
CA HIS A 31 -11.94 -0.25 -34.15
C HIS A 31 -10.55 -0.74 -34.54
N LEU A 32 -9.65 0.17 -34.91
CA LEU A 32 -8.29 -0.14 -35.34
C LEU A 32 -7.35 -0.45 -34.15
N SER A 33 -7.74 -0.09 -32.93
CA SER A 33 -6.94 -0.36 -31.73
C SER A 33 -7.81 -0.52 -30.48
N ASN A 34 -7.31 -1.29 -29.52
CA ASN A 34 -7.98 -1.50 -28.24
C ASN A 34 -7.84 -0.22 -27.39
N CYS A 35 -8.93 0.25 -26.77
CA CYS A 35 -8.91 1.44 -25.90
C CYS A 35 -7.90 1.35 -24.75
N HIS A 36 -7.58 0.15 -24.29
CA HIS A 36 -6.55 -0.07 -23.26
C HIS A 36 -5.13 0.32 -23.72
N SER A 37 -4.83 0.21 -25.01
CA SER A 37 -3.53 0.64 -25.57
C SER A 37 -3.39 2.15 -25.74
N LEU A 38 -4.48 2.91 -25.55
CA LEU A 38 -4.52 4.36 -25.71
C LEU A 38 -4.35 5.15 -24.41
N ALA A 39 -4.15 4.48 -23.27
CA ALA A 39 -4.32 5.06 -21.94
C ALA A 39 -3.24 6.06 -21.51
N LYS A 40 -1.97 5.89 -21.88
CA LYS A 40 -0.88 6.79 -21.43
C LYS A 40 -0.34 7.64 -22.57
N LYS A 41 -0.32 8.98 -22.42
CA LYS A 41 0.26 9.93 -23.39
C LYS A 41 1.77 9.69 -23.59
N ASP A 42 2.49 9.35 -22.52
CA ASP A 42 3.93 9.11 -22.52
C ASP A 42 4.33 7.87 -23.36
N HIS A 43 3.37 7.01 -23.66
CA HIS A 43 3.52 5.84 -24.54
C HIS A 43 2.79 6.00 -25.88
N GLY A 44 2.53 7.24 -26.31
CA GLY A 44 1.83 7.54 -27.55
C GLY A 44 0.29 7.36 -27.49
N GLY A 45 -0.25 7.21 -26.28
CA GLY A 45 -1.70 7.11 -26.07
C GLY A 45 -2.42 8.45 -26.02
N TRP A 46 -3.74 8.41 -26.03
CA TRP A 46 -4.62 9.59 -26.03
C TRP A 46 -4.80 10.22 -24.64
N GLY A 47 -4.24 9.59 -23.60
CA GLY A 47 -4.37 10.04 -22.21
C GLY A 47 -5.76 9.82 -21.62
N ILE A 48 -6.48 8.83 -22.13
CA ILE A 48 -7.77 8.43 -21.58
C ILE A 48 -7.47 7.66 -20.28
N PRO A 49 -8.01 8.12 -19.15
CA PRO A 49 -7.69 7.51 -17.88
C PRO A 49 -8.40 6.15 -17.70
N ASP A 50 -7.69 5.18 -17.13
CA ASP A 50 -8.28 3.93 -16.70
C ASP A 50 -9.14 4.15 -15.44
N ILE A 51 -10.44 3.92 -15.58
CA ILE A 51 -11.44 4.13 -14.52
C ILE A 51 -11.18 3.22 -13.32
N SER A 52 -10.72 1.98 -13.54
CA SER A 52 -10.38 1.05 -12.46
C SER A 52 -9.22 1.58 -11.63
N ASN A 53 -8.16 2.05 -12.28
CA ASN A 53 -6.99 2.61 -11.62
C ASN A 53 -7.32 3.94 -10.91
N ILE A 54 -8.15 4.81 -11.51
CA ILE A 54 -8.63 6.01 -10.82
C ILE A 54 -9.42 5.63 -9.57
N ASN A 55 -10.33 4.68 -9.67
CA ASN A 55 -11.12 4.23 -8.52
C ASN A 55 -10.24 3.67 -7.41
N LEU A 56 -9.20 2.91 -7.76
CA LEU A 56 -8.18 2.43 -6.83
C LEU A 56 -7.44 3.59 -6.15
N CYS A 57 -6.92 4.54 -6.92
CA CYS A 57 -6.19 5.69 -6.39
C CYS A 57 -7.05 6.58 -5.47
N LEU A 58 -8.33 6.76 -5.81
CA LEU A 58 -9.29 7.49 -4.98
C LEU A 58 -9.55 6.77 -3.65
N PHE A 59 -9.66 5.44 -3.63
CA PHE A 59 -9.76 4.70 -2.38
C PHE A 59 -8.47 4.78 -1.57
N ALA A 60 -7.31 4.70 -2.20
CA ALA A 60 -6.02 4.84 -1.52
C ALA A 60 -5.84 6.19 -0.82
N SER A 61 -6.49 7.26 -1.32
CA SER A 61 -6.50 8.57 -0.65
C SER A 61 -7.05 8.51 0.78
N TRP A 62 -7.92 7.53 1.09
CA TRP A 62 -8.46 7.34 2.44
C TRP A 62 -7.43 6.76 3.40
N ILE A 63 -6.48 5.97 2.91
CA ILE A 63 -5.35 5.46 3.72
C ILE A 63 -4.51 6.67 4.17
N ASN A 64 -4.18 7.56 3.25
CA ASN A 64 -3.44 8.78 3.59
C ASN A 64 -4.22 9.68 4.55
N ARG A 65 -5.53 9.89 4.32
CA ARG A 65 -6.37 10.66 5.24
C ARG A 65 -6.43 10.05 6.63
N TYR A 66 -6.48 8.72 6.73
CA TYR A 66 -6.50 8.01 8.01
C TYR A 66 -5.22 8.30 8.82
N HIS A 67 -4.06 8.31 8.19
CA HIS A 67 -2.80 8.59 8.87
C HIS A 67 -2.59 10.07 9.20
N LEU A 68 -3.08 10.98 8.35
CA LEU A 68 -2.95 12.43 8.58
C LEU A 68 -3.98 13.01 9.55
N SER A 69 -5.05 12.28 9.85
CA SER A 69 -6.17 12.78 10.63
C SER A 69 -6.07 12.35 12.09
N ASP A 70 -5.59 13.25 12.95
CA ASP A 70 -5.61 13.03 14.38
C ASP A 70 -6.92 13.50 14.99
N ASN A 71 -7.45 12.75 15.96
CA ASN A 71 -8.64 13.07 16.75
C ASN A 71 -9.97 13.35 16.01
N VAL A 72 -10.13 12.91 14.76
CA VAL A 72 -11.38 13.06 14.00
C VAL A 72 -12.36 11.95 14.34
N ILE A 73 -13.65 12.30 14.47
CA ILE A 73 -14.70 11.37 14.88
C ILE A 73 -14.77 10.14 13.96
N TRP A 74 -14.68 10.33 12.64
CA TRP A 74 -14.76 9.22 11.70
C TRP A 74 -13.61 8.20 11.86
N LYS A 75 -12.38 8.68 12.21
CA LYS A 75 -11.23 7.79 12.49
C LYS A 75 -11.52 6.94 13.73
N LYS A 76 -12.02 7.55 14.81
CA LYS A 76 -12.42 6.83 16.04
C LYS A 76 -13.49 5.76 15.78
N ILE A 77 -14.46 6.04 14.89
CA ILE A 77 -15.49 5.08 14.51
C ILE A 77 -14.87 3.90 13.72
N VAL A 78 -13.96 4.20 12.81
CA VAL A 78 -13.23 3.18 12.03
C VAL A 78 -12.38 2.31 12.95
N ASP A 79 -11.63 2.91 13.86
CA ASP A 79 -10.79 2.20 14.83
C ASP A 79 -11.64 1.29 15.72
N TYR A 80 -12.71 1.81 16.29
CA TYR A 80 -13.62 1.03 17.12
C TYR A 80 -14.24 -0.16 16.39
N LYS A 81 -14.59 0.02 15.10
CA LYS A 81 -15.33 -0.99 14.35
C LYS A 81 -14.44 -2.01 13.63
N TYR A 82 -13.29 -1.61 13.14
CA TYR A 82 -12.49 -2.40 12.21
C TYR A 82 -11.05 -2.57 12.63
N ASN A 83 -10.53 -1.70 13.48
CA ASN A 83 -9.11 -1.62 13.70
C ASN A 83 -8.73 -2.00 15.13
N ASN A 84 -8.54 -3.29 15.36
CA ASN A 84 -7.88 -3.76 16.57
C ASN A 84 -6.34 -3.59 16.50
N ASN A 85 -5.82 -3.07 15.40
CA ASN A 85 -4.39 -2.87 15.14
C ASN A 85 -4.19 -1.47 14.59
N PRO A 86 -3.25 -0.65 15.08
CA PRO A 86 -3.01 0.71 14.63
C PRO A 86 -2.61 0.84 13.15
N ASN A 87 -2.21 -0.27 12.51
CA ASN A 87 -1.82 -0.28 11.10
C ASN A 87 -3.01 -0.64 10.17
N ILE A 88 -3.61 0.38 9.54
CA ILE A 88 -4.70 0.21 8.57
C ILE A 88 -4.31 -0.68 7.38
N LEU A 89 -3.03 -0.69 6.98
CA LEU A 89 -2.53 -1.48 5.86
C LEU A 89 -2.59 -2.99 6.12
N CYS A 90 -2.88 -3.38 7.35
CA CYS A 90 -2.89 -4.77 7.82
C CYS A 90 -4.23 -5.21 8.40
N CYS A 91 -5.28 -4.40 8.29
CA CYS A 91 -6.61 -4.74 8.79
C CYS A 91 -7.24 -5.90 8.01
N PRO A 92 -7.92 -6.84 8.69
CA PRO A 92 -8.67 -7.90 8.03
C PRO A 92 -9.96 -7.38 7.39
N GLU A 93 -10.40 -8.04 6.30
CA GLU A 93 -11.66 -7.69 5.62
C GLU A 93 -12.93 -8.18 6.34
N ILE A 94 -12.79 -8.97 7.41
CA ILE A 94 -13.92 -9.63 8.09
C ILE A 94 -14.87 -8.58 8.69
N GLY A 95 -16.15 -8.66 8.31
CA GLY A 95 -17.17 -7.71 8.78
C GLY A 95 -17.09 -6.30 8.21
N ALA A 96 -16.21 -6.04 7.26
CA ALA A 96 -16.02 -4.72 6.67
C ALA A 96 -17.21 -4.29 5.80
N SER A 97 -17.59 -3.01 5.89
CA SER A 97 -18.60 -2.41 5.00
C SER A 97 -18.08 -2.38 3.55
N PRO A 98 -18.96 -2.26 2.54
CA PRO A 98 -18.56 -2.17 1.13
C PRO A 98 -17.54 -1.05 0.87
N PHE A 99 -17.71 0.08 1.54
CA PHE A 99 -16.74 1.20 1.48
C PHE A 99 -15.38 0.78 2.06
N TRP A 100 -15.37 0.20 3.26
CA TRP A 100 -14.13 -0.18 3.94
C TRP A 100 -13.41 -1.33 3.21
N LYS A 101 -14.13 -2.28 2.65
CA LYS A 101 -13.57 -3.29 1.73
C LYS A 101 -12.88 -2.64 0.53
N GLY A 102 -13.43 -1.55 -0.01
CA GLY A 102 -12.80 -0.77 -1.07
C GLY A 102 -11.47 -0.16 -0.62
N VAL A 103 -11.40 0.39 0.61
CA VAL A 103 -10.15 0.93 1.17
C VAL A 103 -9.12 -0.20 1.35
N LEU A 104 -9.50 -1.31 1.99
CA LEU A 104 -8.61 -2.45 2.21
C LEU A 104 -8.12 -3.09 0.90
N TRP A 105 -8.95 -3.12 -0.14
CA TRP A 105 -8.55 -3.58 -1.46
C TRP A 105 -7.36 -2.81 -2.03
N THR A 106 -7.22 -1.52 -1.69
CA THR A 106 -6.12 -0.69 -2.19
C THR A 106 -4.84 -0.79 -1.36
N CYS A 107 -4.90 -1.39 -0.16
CA CYS A 107 -3.75 -1.44 0.75
C CYS A 107 -2.51 -2.10 0.11
N LYS A 108 -2.68 -3.16 -0.69
CA LYS A 108 -1.56 -3.83 -1.37
C LYS A 108 -0.83 -2.91 -2.33
N ALA A 109 -1.59 -2.14 -3.13
CA ALA A 109 -1.02 -1.18 -4.07
C ALA A 109 -0.41 0.04 -3.34
N ALA A 110 -1.08 0.53 -2.30
CA ALA A 110 -0.59 1.64 -1.49
C ALA A 110 0.72 1.29 -0.75
N LYS A 111 0.86 0.06 -0.24
CA LYS A 111 2.09 -0.39 0.42
C LYS A 111 3.35 -0.25 -0.44
N MET A 112 3.24 -0.35 -1.75
CA MET A 112 4.39 -0.20 -2.66
C MET A 112 4.95 1.23 -2.66
N GLY A 113 4.13 2.23 -2.37
CA GLY A 113 4.52 3.64 -2.31
C GLY A 113 4.68 4.20 -0.90
N VAL A 114 4.44 3.41 0.13
CA VAL A 114 4.50 3.83 1.52
C VAL A 114 5.79 3.37 2.17
N ARG A 115 6.56 4.31 2.69
CA ARG A 115 7.68 4.07 3.60
C ARG A 115 7.30 4.58 4.99
N TRP A 116 7.64 3.83 6.01
CA TRP A 116 7.39 4.23 7.40
C TRP A 116 8.55 5.05 7.96
N LYS A 117 8.20 6.13 8.64
CA LYS A 117 9.08 6.82 9.56
C LYS A 117 8.75 6.31 10.95
N ILE A 118 9.71 5.69 11.61
CA ILE A 118 9.54 5.10 12.93
C ILE A 118 9.41 6.19 13.97
N GLY A 119 8.45 6.04 14.85
CA GLY A 119 8.21 6.87 16.01
C GLY A 119 8.04 6.01 17.26
N ASP A 120 6.78 5.71 17.65
CA ASP A 120 6.44 4.89 18.81
C ASP A 120 6.44 3.37 18.56
N GLU A 121 6.75 2.94 17.33
CA GLU A 121 6.94 1.54 16.87
C GLU A 121 5.72 0.62 16.96
N ARG A 122 4.57 1.14 17.36
CA ARG A 122 3.35 0.33 17.59
C ARG A 122 2.58 0.02 16.32
N SER A 123 2.75 0.84 15.29
CA SER A 123 2.04 0.72 14.03
C SER A 123 2.84 -0.01 12.95
N VAL A 124 4.16 -0.03 13.05
CA VAL A 124 5.06 -0.57 12.04
C VAL A 124 5.28 -2.06 12.27
N ARG A 125 5.01 -2.89 11.26
CA ARG A 125 5.39 -4.30 11.27
C ARG A 125 6.85 -4.47 10.92
N PHE A 126 7.58 -5.17 11.78
CA PHE A 126 9.02 -5.35 11.64
C PHE A 126 9.43 -5.93 10.27
N TRP A 127 8.79 -7.02 9.86
CA TRP A 127 9.16 -7.73 8.64
C TRP A 127 8.53 -7.17 7.37
N GLU A 128 7.24 -6.89 7.41
CA GLU A 128 6.44 -6.69 6.19
C GLU A 128 6.35 -5.23 5.72
N ASP A 129 6.55 -4.28 6.61
CA ASP A 129 6.47 -2.87 6.25
C ASP A 129 7.85 -2.33 5.80
N TRP A 130 7.82 -1.37 4.90
CA TRP A 130 9.05 -0.74 4.44
C TRP A 130 9.39 0.44 5.34
N TRP A 131 10.32 0.24 6.25
CA TRP A 131 10.82 1.27 7.16
C TRP A 131 12.33 1.48 7.06
N PHE A 132 13.08 0.53 6.50
CA PHE A 132 14.52 0.63 6.31
C PHE A 132 14.94 0.27 4.88
N GLY A 133 16.04 0.88 4.39
CA GLY A 133 16.58 0.58 3.06
C GLY A 133 15.62 0.89 1.91
N ASN A 134 15.59 0.02 0.89
CA ASN A 134 14.82 0.21 -0.34
C ASN A 134 13.57 -0.67 -0.45
N CYS A 135 13.38 -1.61 0.47
CA CYS A 135 12.21 -2.49 0.51
C CYS A 135 12.01 -3.04 1.93
N SER A 136 10.97 -3.84 2.14
CA SER A 136 10.72 -4.47 3.44
C SER A 136 11.83 -5.44 3.85
N LEU A 137 12.06 -5.60 5.16
CA LEU A 137 13.05 -6.56 5.67
C LEU A 137 12.73 -8.01 5.28
N ALA A 138 11.44 -8.36 5.14
CA ALA A 138 11.03 -9.66 4.62
C ALA A 138 11.59 -9.95 3.23
N THR A 139 11.76 -8.92 2.40
CA THR A 139 12.36 -9.06 1.07
C THR A 139 13.87 -9.07 1.13
N GLN A 140 14.47 -8.20 1.95
CA GLN A 140 15.93 -8.10 2.08
C GLN A 140 16.52 -9.36 2.74
N PHE A 141 15.88 -9.88 3.79
CA PHE A 141 16.32 -11.03 4.58
C PHE A 141 15.34 -12.19 4.46
N TRP A 142 14.98 -12.55 3.22
CA TRP A 142 13.99 -13.60 2.94
C TRP A 142 14.27 -14.92 3.65
N GLY A 143 15.54 -15.32 3.76
CA GLY A 143 15.96 -16.54 4.44
C GLY A 143 15.57 -16.56 5.93
N LEU A 144 15.79 -15.45 6.64
CA LEU A 144 15.40 -15.27 8.05
C LEU A 144 13.89 -15.13 8.19
N TYR A 145 13.24 -14.37 7.30
CA TYR A 145 11.79 -14.19 7.31
C TYR A 145 11.04 -15.52 7.18
N VAL A 146 11.48 -16.42 6.28
CA VAL A 146 10.81 -17.71 6.07
C VAL A 146 10.84 -18.57 7.32
N ILE A 147 11.96 -18.58 8.06
CA ILE A 147 12.13 -19.40 9.27
C ILE A 147 11.61 -18.73 10.54
N SER A 148 11.27 -17.44 10.52
CA SER A 148 10.71 -16.71 11.66
C SER A 148 9.29 -17.17 11.98
N ASP A 149 9.00 -17.32 13.27
CA ASP A 149 7.64 -17.57 13.78
C ASP A 149 6.83 -16.28 13.95
N GLN A 150 7.50 -15.15 14.02
CA GLN A 150 6.95 -13.85 14.42
C GLN A 150 6.82 -12.90 13.21
N LYS A 151 6.08 -13.32 12.17
CA LYS A 151 5.97 -12.55 10.91
C LYS A 151 5.14 -11.29 11.00
N ASN A 152 4.15 -11.28 11.90
CA ASN A 152 3.12 -10.22 11.96
C ASN A 152 3.29 -9.28 13.16
N LEU A 153 4.37 -9.40 13.92
CA LEU A 153 4.59 -8.56 15.09
C LEU A 153 5.03 -7.14 14.70
N CYS A 154 4.62 -6.19 15.54
CA CYS A 154 5.09 -4.82 15.44
C CYS A 154 6.55 -4.70 15.89
N MET A 155 7.16 -3.58 15.55
CA MET A 155 8.54 -3.33 15.92
C MET A 155 8.72 -3.28 17.44
N ALA A 156 7.80 -2.63 18.18
CA ALA A 156 7.79 -2.57 19.63
C ALA A 156 7.72 -3.94 20.32
N ASP A 157 7.20 -4.98 19.65
CA ASP A 157 7.13 -6.34 20.20
C ASP A 157 8.45 -7.12 19.99
N ILE A 158 9.23 -6.73 18.98
CA ILE A 158 10.45 -7.46 18.54
C ILE A 158 11.71 -6.79 19.05
N TRP A 159 11.74 -5.45 19.13
CA TRP A 159 12.89 -4.69 19.57
C TRP A 159 12.62 -4.00 20.91
N ASP A 160 13.49 -4.16 21.90
CA ASP A 160 13.36 -3.52 23.21
C ASP A 160 14.35 -2.38 23.45
N GLY A 161 15.08 -1.97 22.42
CA GLY A 161 16.13 -0.96 22.49
C GLY A 161 17.53 -1.54 22.72
N VAL A 162 17.64 -2.84 23.01
CA VAL A 162 18.91 -3.53 23.25
C VAL A 162 18.98 -4.81 22.43
N ASP A 163 17.96 -5.66 22.52
CA ASP A 163 17.96 -7.01 21.94
C ASP A 163 16.79 -7.22 20.96
N LEU A 164 17.06 -7.96 19.87
CA LEU A 164 16.05 -8.46 18.95
C LEU A 164 15.44 -9.76 19.48
N LYS A 165 14.15 -9.71 19.85
CA LYS A 165 13.37 -10.85 20.39
C LYS A 165 12.71 -11.66 19.27
N ILE A 166 13.48 -12.12 18.30
CA ILE A 166 12.96 -12.94 17.19
C ILE A 166 13.17 -14.41 17.48
N SER A 167 12.12 -15.21 17.37
CA SER A 167 12.18 -16.67 17.43
C SER A 167 12.15 -17.28 16.03
N PHE A 168 12.93 -18.34 15.85
CA PHE A 168 13.04 -19.08 14.61
C PHE A 168 12.65 -20.55 14.81
N ARG A 169 11.95 -21.13 13.84
CA ARG A 169 11.52 -22.55 13.85
C ARG A 169 12.68 -23.53 13.78
N ARG A 170 13.83 -23.09 13.31
CA ARG A 170 15.06 -23.88 13.18
C ARG A 170 16.28 -23.02 13.43
N GLY A 171 17.40 -23.65 13.77
CA GLY A 171 18.66 -22.94 13.98
C GLY A 171 19.11 -22.16 12.73
N VAL A 172 19.74 -21.03 12.98
CA VAL A 172 20.35 -20.20 11.96
C VAL A 172 21.67 -20.86 11.54
N ASN A 173 21.82 -21.16 10.24
CA ASN A 173 23.06 -21.72 9.69
C ASN A 173 24.08 -20.60 9.38
N GLU A 174 25.30 -20.96 8.99
CA GLU A 174 26.40 -20.00 8.76
C GLU A 174 26.03 -18.91 7.73
N THR A 175 25.32 -19.26 6.67
CA THR A 175 24.88 -18.32 5.63
C THR A 175 23.86 -17.30 6.17
N LEU A 176 22.91 -17.76 6.96
CA LEU A 176 21.91 -16.89 7.59
C LEU A 176 22.46 -16.13 8.79
N MET A 177 23.60 -16.54 9.36
CA MET A 177 24.24 -15.83 10.47
C MET A 177 24.74 -14.43 10.04
N GLN A 178 25.24 -14.29 8.80
CA GLN A 178 25.63 -12.99 8.28
C GLN A 178 24.42 -12.07 8.12
N ASP A 179 23.31 -12.61 7.58
CA ASP A 179 22.05 -11.89 7.49
C ASP A 179 21.51 -11.46 8.86
N TRP A 180 21.66 -12.35 9.85
CA TRP A 180 21.26 -12.05 11.23
C TRP A 180 22.08 -10.93 11.85
N LEU A 181 23.41 -10.94 11.70
CA LEU A 181 24.27 -9.87 12.20
C LEU A 181 23.97 -8.53 11.51
N ALA A 182 23.70 -8.55 10.20
CA ALA A 182 23.29 -7.36 9.47
C ALA A 182 21.93 -6.82 9.98
N LEU A 183 20.98 -7.71 10.28
CA LEU A 183 19.67 -7.35 10.82
C LEU A 183 19.78 -6.73 12.21
N VAL A 184 20.63 -7.27 13.07
CA VAL A 184 20.93 -6.70 14.41
C VAL A 184 21.52 -5.31 14.27
N ALA A 185 22.51 -5.12 13.40
CA ALA A 185 23.13 -3.82 13.17
C ALA A 185 22.12 -2.77 12.64
N ILE A 186 21.15 -3.19 11.83
CA ILE A 186 20.04 -2.32 11.38
C ILE A 186 19.18 -1.92 12.57
N ALA A 187 18.81 -2.86 13.43
CA ALA A 187 17.99 -2.59 14.60
C ALA A 187 18.68 -1.61 15.58
N GLU A 188 19.97 -1.82 15.84
CA GLU A 188 20.80 -0.93 16.68
C GLU A 188 20.94 0.48 16.09
N SER A 189 20.81 0.63 14.76
CA SER A 189 20.89 1.94 14.09
C SER A 189 19.60 2.78 14.20
N ILE A 190 18.52 2.22 14.74
CA ILE A 190 17.25 2.90 14.86
C ILE A 190 17.34 3.97 15.93
N THR A 191 17.07 5.20 15.53
CA THR A 191 16.90 6.34 16.45
C THR A 191 15.42 6.53 16.74
N TYR A 192 15.05 6.36 17.98
CA TYR A 192 13.68 6.60 18.44
C TYR A 192 13.35 8.08 18.43
N LEU A 193 12.15 8.39 17.97
CA LEU A 193 11.54 9.70 18.10
C LEU A 193 10.33 9.55 19.05
N ASP A 194 10.14 10.51 19.95
CA ASP A 194 8.99 10.52 20.87
C ASP A 194 7.65 10.80 20.15
N ASP A 195 7.63 10.81 18.83
CA ASP A 195 6.47 11.04 17.98
C ASP A 195 5.79 9.72 17.61
N CYS A 196 4.54 9.78 17.15
CA CYS A 196 3.85 8.64 16.56
C CYS A 196 4.48 8.22 15.23
N ASP A 197 4.35 6.92 14.88
CA ASP A 197 4.74 6.40 13.57
C ASP A 197 4.05 7.16 12.45
N ALA A 198 4.79 7.53 11.42
CA ALA A 198 4.28 8.29 10.28
C ALA A 198 4.57 7.60 8.94
N ILE A 199 3.70 7.80 7.96
CA ILE A 199 3.92 7.33 6.60
C ILE A 199 4.49 8.43 5.72
N ILE A 200 5.43 8.05 4.86
CA ILE A 200 6.03 8.87 3.83
C ILE A 200 5.62 8.29 2.48
N TRP A 201 5.11 9.12 1.58
CA TRP A 201 4.78 8.72 0.23
C TRP A 201 6.00 8.86 -0.68
N CYS A 202 6.46 7.74 -1.27
CA CYS A 202 7.70 7.70 -2.03
C CYS A 202 7.55 8.00 -3.53
N PHE A 203 6.32 8.03 -4.05
CA PHE A 203 6.05 8.31 -5.47
C PHE A 203 5.92 9.81 -5.78
N ASP A 204 6.18 10.67 -4.82
CA ASP A 204 6.18 12.13 -5.00
C ASP A 204 7.40 12.75 -4.32
N ASN A 205 8.05 13.68 -5.00
CA ASN A 205 9.24 14.38 -4.50
C ASN A 205 8.95 15.16 -3.20
N ASN A 206 7.71 15.59 -2.99
CA ASN A 206 7.28 16.28 -1.78
C ASN A 206 6.87 15.33 -0.64
N SER A 207 7.05 14.02 -0.83
CA SER A 207 6.67 12.98 0.13
C SER A 207 5.20 13.01 0.55
N LYS A 208 4.32 13.64 -0.26
CA LYS A 208 2.89 13.74 -0.02
C LYS A 208 2.11 12.89 -1.00
N PHE A 209 1.14 12.16 -0.47
CA PHE A 209 0.23 11.39 -1.31
C PHE A 209 -0.60 12.32 -2.21
N SER A 210 -0.65 12.03 -3.48
CA SER A 210 -1.65 12.54 -4.42
C SER A 210 -2.21 11.41 -5.27
N VAL A 211 -3.47 11.55 -5.69
CA VAL A 211 -4.10 10.58 -6.61
C VAL A 211 -3.32 10.48 -7.90
N GLN A 212 -2.78 11.61 -8.37
CA GLN A 212 -1.98 11.67 -9.59
C GLN A 212 -0.66 10.92 -9.43
N SER A 213 0.07 11.10 -8.32
CA SER A 213 1.35 10.42 -8.09
C SER A 213 1.20 8.90 -8.02
N MET A 214 0.08 8.41 -7.46
CA MET A 214 -0.22 6.99 -7.44
C MET A 214 -0.67 6.46 -8.81
N TYR A 215 -1.44 7.25 -9.56
CA TYR A 215 -1.93 6.86 -10.89
C TYR A 215 -0.81 6.74 -11.92
N SER A 216 0.27 7.50 -11.76
CA SER A 216 1.41 7.54 -12.68
C SER A 216 2.31 6.31 -12.58
N GLN A 217 2.17 5.49 -11.53
CA GLN A 217 2.92 4.26 -11.34
C GLN A 217 2.25 3.06 -12.03
#